data_d86e59fb192a9b9ae3d5fb659caf03cb
#
_entry.id   d86e59fb192a9b9ae3d5fb659caf03cb
#
_cell.length_a   1.000
_cell.length_b   1.000
_cell.length_c   1.000
_cell.angle_alpha   90.00
_cell.angle_beta   90.00
_cell.angle_gamma   90.00
#
_symmetry.space_group_name_H-M   'P 1'
#
loop_
_entity.id
_entity.type
_entity.pdbx_description
1 polymer ?
#
loop_
_entity_poly.entity_id
_entity_poly.type
_entity_poly.pdbx_seq_one_letter_code
_entity_poly.pdbx_strand_id
1 'polypeptide(L)' 'MGIVGGLDIHRKQITFDYVDTVTGQWRCGQIGHAGRARLRAWLRRSFAGRDDVAFAVEACTGWR' A
#
# COMPACT_ATOMS: atom_id res chain seq x y z
N MET A 1 -11.86 4.06 12.05
CA MET A 1 -11.07 2.96 12.56
C MET A 1 -10.58 2.12 11.42
N GLY A 2 -9.33 1.73 11.48
CA GLY A 2 -8.81 0.86 10.46
C GLY A 2 -7.44 1.28 9.99
N ILE A 3 -7.14 0.96 8.74
CA ILE A 3 -5.84 1.23 8.15
C ILE A 3 -5.96 2.36 7.16
N VAL A 4 -5.12 3.37 7.33
CA VAL A 4 -5.05 4.51 6.41
C VAL A 4 -3.61 4.65 5.99
N GLY A 5 -3.38 4.72 4.69
CA GLY A 5 -2.01 4.82 4.21
C GLY A 5 -1.89 5.39 2.82
N GLY A 6 -0.67 5.35 2.31
CA GLY A 6 -0.35 5.85 1.00
C GLY A 6 0.53 4.88 0.23
N LEU A 7 0.35 4.87 -1.07
CA LEU A 7 1.15 4.09 -1.99
C LEU A 7 1.78 5.02 -3.00
N ASP A 8 3.09 4.99 -3.10
CA ASP A 8 3.83 5.79 -4.06
C ASP A 8 4.42 4.83 -5.09
N ILE A 9 3.87 4.85 -6.29
CA ILE A 9 4.22 3.90 -7.33
C ILE A 9 5.27 4.50 -8.25
N HIS A 10 6.44 3.90 -8.23
CA HIS A 10 7.54 4.24 -9.11
C HIS A 10 7.71 3.15 -10.16
N ARG A 11 8.55 3.41 -11.14
CA ARG A 11 8.76 2.48 -12.24
C ARG A 11 9.21 1.09 -11.80
N LYS A 12 10.07 1.03 -10.77
CA LYS A 12 10.70 -0.22 -10.37
C LYS A 12 10.24 -0.71 -9.03
N GLN A 13 9.53 0.11 -8.30
CA GLN A 13 9.13 -0.29 -6.95
C GLN A 13 7.93 0.52 -6.48
N ILE A 14 7.28 -0.02 -5.48
CA ILE A 14 6.18 0.67 -4.80
C ILE A 14 6.60 0.90 -3.36
N THR A 15 6.55 2.14 -2.93
CA THR A 15 6.80 2.49 -1.54
C THR A 15 5.46 2.66 -0.84
N PHE A 16 5.34 2.12 0.35
CA PHE A 16 4.08 2.24 1.07
C PHE A 16 4.32 2.72 2.49
N ASP A 17 3.32 3.39 3.03
CA ASP A 17 3.26 3.67 4.46
C ASP A 17 1.79 3.60 4.87
N TYR A 18 1.56 3.23 6.11
CA TYR A 18 0.20 3.20 6.63
C TYR A 18 0.22 3.25 8.15
N VAL A 19 -0.90 3.66 8.70
CA VAL A 19 -1.09 3.71 10.13
C VAL A 19 -2.38 2.95 10.49
N ASP A 20 -2.29 2.20 11.57
CA ASP A 20 -3.47 1.57 12.16
C ASP A 20 -4.09 2.59 13.11
N THR A 21 -5.28 3.08 12.77
CA THR A 21 -5.91 4.15 13.53
C THR A 21 -6.41 3.70 14.89
N VAL A 22 -6.50 2.40 15.11
CA VAL A 22 -6.91 1.87 16.40
C VAL A 22 -5.74 1.82 17.38
N THR A 23 -4.60 1.31 16.93
CA THR A 23 -3.43 1.16 17.79
C THR A 23 -2.47 2.33 17.68
N GLY A 24 -2.56 3.12 16.60
CA GLY A 24 -1.61 4.18 16.32
C GLY A 24 -0.29 3.71 15.75
N GLN A 25 -0.18 2.43 15.45
CA GLN A 25 1.05 1.87 14.92
C GLN A 25 1.24 2.25 13.46
N TRP A 26 2.43 2.76 13.15
CA TRP A 26 2.78 3.19 11.81
C TRP A 26 3.80 2.26 11.21
N ARG A 27 3.65 1.95 9.94
CA ARG A 27 4.57 1.07 9.22
C ARG A 27 4.85 1.60 7.84
N CYS A 28 6.04 1.31 7.33
CA CYS A 28 6.41 1.67 5.98
C CYS A 28 7.32 0.60 5.39
N GLY A 29 7.43 0.59 4.08
CA GLY A 29 8.27 -0.38 3.41
C GLY A 29 8.20 -0.24 1.90
N GLN A 30 8.72 -1.24 1.21
CA GLN A 30 8.79 -1.25 -0.23
C GLN A 30 8.35 -2.60 -0.79
N ILE A 31 7.72 -2.55 -1.96
CA ILE A 31 7.41 -3.72 -2.75
C ILE A 31 8.35 -3.69 -3.96
N GLY A 32 9.08 -4.77 -4.19
CA GLY A 32 10.20 -4.78 -5.10
C GLY A 32 9.90 -4.51 -6.56
N HIS A 33 8.73 -4.90 -7.04
CA HIS A 33 8.34 -4.64 -8.42
C HIS A 33 7.04 -3.87 -8.48
N ALA A 34 7.04 -2.82 -9.29
CA ALA A 34 5.83 -2.04 -9.52
C ALA A 34 4.96 -2.79 -10.52
N GLY A 35 3.87 -3.35 -10.06
CA GLY A 35 2.93 -4.06 -10.91
C GLY A 35 1.62 -4.26 -10.18
N ARG A 36 0.54 -4.25 -10.94
CA ARG A 36 -0.79 -4.35 -10.34
C ARG A 36 -1.00 -5.68 -9.65
N ALA A 37 -0.53 -6.75 -10.25
CA ALA A 37 -0.71 -8.08 -9.68
C ALA A 37 0.06 -8.20 -8.36
N ARG A 38 1.26 -7.65 -8.32
CA ARG A 38 2.08 -7.68 -7.12
C ARG A 38 1.47 -6.83 -6.00
N LEU A 39 1.00 -5.65 -6.35
CA LEU A 39 0.35 -4.77 -5.38
C LEU A 39 -0.90 -5.42 -4.83
N ARG A 40 -1.71 -5.99 -5.69
CA ARG A 40 -2.94 -6.67 -5.27
C ARG A 40 -2.64 -7.84 -4.34
N ALA A 41 -1.61 -8.62 -4.66
CA ALA A 41 -1.21 -9.74 -3.83
C ALA A 41 -0.72 -9.27 -2.46
N TRP A 42 0.02 -8.17 -2.43
CA TRP A 42 0.50 -7.60 -1.19
C TRP A 42 -0.65 -7.13 -0.31
N LEU A 43 -1.60 -6.41 -0.90
CA LEU A 43 -2.76 -5.94 -0.16
C LEU A 43 -3.57 -7.10 0.40
N ARG A 44 -3.77 -8.12 -0.41
CA ARG A 44 -4.53 -9.29 0.01
C ARG A 44 -3.86 -10.03 1.16
N ARG A 45 -2.54 -10.18 1.08
CA ARG A 45 -1.77 -10.86 2.12
C ARG A 45 -1.73 -10.08 3.42
N SER A 46 -1.53 -8.77 3.29
CA SER A 46 -1.34 -7.92 4.46
C SER A 46 -2.64 -7.64 5.19
N PHE A 47 -3.74 -7.55 4.46
CA PHE A 47 -5.01 -7.09 5.03
C PHE A 47 -6.16 -8.05 4.69
N ALA A 48 -5.87 -9.33 4.62
CA ALA A 48 -6.88 -10.34 4.30
C ALA A 48 -8.03 -10.29 5.30
N GLY A 49 -9.24 -10.31 4.79
CA GLY A 49 -10.43 -10.31 5.62
C GLY A 49 -10.81 -8.97 6.21
N ARG A 50 -10.07 -7.91 5.88
CA ARG A 50 -10.38 -6.57 6.38
C ARG A 50 -11.02 -5.73 5.28
N ASP A 51 -12.03 -4.97 5.65
CA ASP A 51 -12.67 -4.02 4.75
C ASP A 51 -12.54 -2.58 5.22
N ASP A 52 -11.74 -2.36 6.27
CA ASP A 52 -11.53 -1.04 6.85
C ASP A 52 -10.17 -0.44 6.44
N VAL A 53 -9.76 -0.72 5.22
CA VAL A 53 -8.45 -0.31 4.71
C VAL A 53 -8.63 0.71 3.60
N ALA A 54 -7.96 1.84 3.72
CA ALA A 54 -8.00 2.89 2.71
C ALA A 54 -6.58 3.36 2.39
N PHE A 55 -6.23 3.34 1.12
CA PHE A 55 -4.95 3.82 0.65
C PHE A 55 -5.14 4.87 -0.43
N ALA A 56 -4.40 5.96 -0.31
CA ALA A 56 -4.26 6.93 -1.39
C ALA A 56 -3.11 6.48 -2.28
N VAL A 57 -3.30 6.57 -3.59
CA VAL A 57 -2.32 6.10 -4.55
C VAL A 57 -1.78 7.28 -5.35
N GLU A 58 -0.46 7.41 -5.36
CA GLU A 58 0.22 8.36 -6.22
C GLU A 58 1.12 7.57 -7.18
N ALA A 59 0.99 7.85 -8.45
CA ALA A 59 1.80 7.17 -9.46
C ALA A 59 2.71 8.17 -10.15
N CYS A 60 3.98 7.79 -10.31
CA CYS A 60 4.89 8.64 -11.05
C CYS A 60 4.55 8.59 -12.54
N THR A 61 5.01 9.62 -13.26
CA THR A 61 4.80 9.73 -14.69
C THR A 61 5.37 8.50 -15.41
N GLY A 62 4.58 7.93 -16.30
CA GLY A 62 5.02 6.80 -17.09
C GLY A 62 4.61 5.44 -16.56
N TRP A 63 4.03 5.38 -15.40
CA TRP A 63 3.52 4.11 -14.87
C TRP A 63 2.20 3.75 -15.55
N ARG A 64 2.08 2.48 -15.94
CA ARG A 64 0.85 2.01 -16.59
C ARG A 64 0.38 0.70 -16.03
#